data_bb763495faec9a3716f5e03ecceda46c
#
_entry.id   bb763495faec9a3716f5e03ecceda46c
#
_cell.length_a   1.000
_cell.length_b   1.000
_cell.length_c   1.000
_cell.angle_alpha   90.00
_cell.angle_beta   90.00
_cell.angle_gamma   90.00
#
_symmetry.space_group_name_H-M   'P 1'
#
loop_
_entity.id
_entity.type
_entity.pdbx_description
1 polymer ?
#
loop_
_entity_poly.entity_id
_entity_poly.type
_entity_poly.pdbx_seq_one_letter_code
_entity_poly.pdbx_strand_id
1 'polypeptide(L)'
;VLKENNIRCWGSVTLMLDDRNLVAKDEAQRAKSVQYTKDCITMVKELEGYEMTIVPGTVGKINPDGTPEEEWQWAVESLKECYEWGKKEGVVLAVEPINRFETYFCFYGAQALALAEAVGPDCGVCLDAFHLNIEEADPHETIRAAKGRLVDFHVADTNRFACGQGHWDWAKLVKTLKEIGYDGALTVEFVAPVDRTPANPYPDAIETDPVDISPEQKKFIEEHGSSLLTEEFYSWQVEECAKTLLPLI
;
A
#
# COMPACT_ATOMS: atom_id res chain seq x y z
N VAL A 1 5.16 -20.00 -14.03
CA VAL A 1 5.32 -20.12 -12.57
C VAL A 1 3.98 -20.08 -11.87
N LEU A 2 3.14 -19.01 -11.97
CA LEU A 2 1.88 -18.92 -11.23
C LEU A 2 0.94 -20.09 -11.52
N LYS A 3 0.65 -20.38 -12.80
CA LYS A 3 -0.23 -21.49 -13.21
C LYS A 3 0.32 -22.86 -12.80
N GLU A 4 1.64 -23.06 -12.88
CA GLU A 4 2.30 -24.31 -12.46
C GLU A 4 2.15 -24.59 -10.96
N ASN A 5 2.01 -23.52 -10.15
CA ASN A 5 1.82 -23.60 -8.71
C ASN A 5 0.36 -23.40 -8.28
N ASN A 6 -0.59 -23.38 -9.22
CA ASN A 6 -2.01 -23.12 -8.96
C ASN A 6 -2.27 -21.81 -8.19
N ILE A 7 -1.47 -20.78 -8.49
CA ILE A 7 -1.60 -19.44 -7.93
C ILE A 7 -2.27 -18.54 -8.98
N ARG A 8 -3.20 -17.69 -8.54
CA ARG A 8 -3.81 -16.65 -9.35
C ARG A 8 -3.25 -15.30 -8.93
N CYS A 9 -3.00 -14.42 -9.88
CA CYS A 9 -2.76 -13.01 -9.58
C CYS A 9 -4.09 -12.37 -9.19
N TRP A 10 -4.15 -11.69 -8.04
CA TRP A 10 -5.27 -10.82 -7.69
C TRP A 10 -5.04 -9.43 -8.27
N GLY A 11 -3.94 -8.82 -7.95
CA GLY A 11 -3.59 -7.49 -8.40
C GLY A 11 -2.13 -7.14 -8.15
N SER A 12 -1.87 -5.86 -8.20
CA SER A 12 -0.56 -5.29 -7.90
C SER A 12 -0.73 -3.90 -7.27
N VAL A 13 0.31 -3.41 -6.62
CA VAL A 13 0.38 -2.05 -6.05
C VAL A 13 1.52 -1.26 -6.69
N THR A 14 1.32 0.04 -6.89
CA THR A 14 2.38 0.92 -7.39
C THR A 14 3.45 1.16 -6.32
N LEU A 15 4.71 1.14 -6.75
CA LEU A 15 5.84 1.62 -5.96
C LEU A 15 6.15 3.07 -6.36
N MET A 16 5.47 4.03 -5.70
CA MET A 16 5.68 5.46 -5.94
C MET A 16 6.90 5.96 -5.14
N LEU A 17 8.08 5.59 -5.61
CA LEU A 17 9.38 5.94 -5.04
C LEU A 17 10.13 6.88 -6.00
N ASP A 18 11.15 7.52 -5.49
CA ASP A 18 12.05 8.43 -6.23
C ASP A 18 11.30 9.60 -6.89
N ASP A 19 11.31 9.66 -8.22
CA ASP A 19 10.66 10.71 -9.01
C ASP A 19 9.22 10.36 -9.45
N ARG A 20 8.67 9.23 -9.02
CA ARG A 20 7.30 8.83 -9.35
C ARG A 20 6.30 9.57 -8.47
N ASN A 21 5.50 10.43 -9.08
CA ASN A 21 4.51 11.24 -8.39
C ASN A 21 3.39 11.65 -9.34
N LEU A 22 2.18 11.15 -9.14
CA LEU A 22 0.99 11.54 -9.92
C LEU A 22 0.47 12.93 -9.56
N VAL A 23 1.01 13.52 -8.49
CA VAL A 23 0.62 14.82 -7.92
C VAL A 23 1.71 15.88 -8.14
N ALA A 24 2.79 15.57 -8.84
CA ALA A 24 3.88 16.51 -9.05
C ALA A 24 3.43 17.75 -9.84
N LYS A 25 3.98 18.92 -9.49
CA LYS A 25 3.80 20.15 -10.26
C LYS A 25 4.37 20.06 -11.67
N ASP A 26 5.50 19.36 -11.82
CA ASP A 26 6.15 19.13 -13.12
C ASP A 26 5.31 18.17 -13.96
N GLU A 27 4.80 18.65 -15.09
CA GLU A 27 4.00 17.88 -16.04
C GLU A 27 4.78 16.69 -16.63
N ALA A 28 6.08 16.85 -16.87
CA ALA A 28 6.90 15.77 -17.42
C ALA A 28 7.09 14.64 -16.40
N GLN A 29 7.23 14.99 -15.12
CA GLN A 29 7.27 14.02 -14.03
C GLN A 29 5.92 13.30 -13.88
N ARG A 30 4.79 14.04 -13.92
CA ARG A 30 3.46 13.43 -13.91
C ARG A 30 3.26 12.48 -15.07
N ALA A 31 3.62 12.90 -16.30
CA ALA A 31 3.47 12.05 -17.49
C ALA A 31 4.28 10.74 -17.40
N LYS A 32 5.51 10.79 -16.86
CA LYS A 32 6.31 9.58 -16.59
C LYS A 32 5.64 8.67 -15.56
N SER A 33 5.07 9.26 -14.50
CA SER A 33 4.39 8.52 -13.43
C SER A 33 3.10 7.86 -13.93
N VAL A 34 2.35 8.56 -14.78
CA VAL A 34 1.18 8.02 -15.49
C VAL A 34 1.59 6.86 -16.39
N GLN A 35 2.68 7.01 -17.16
CA GLN A 35 3.15 5.93 -18.03
C GLN A 35 3.58 4.71 -17.22
N TYR A 36 4.35 4.90 -16.15
CA TYR A 36 4.71 3.82 -15.22
C TYR A 36 3.47 3.09 -14.69
N THR A 37 2.44 3.82 -14.26
CA THR A 37 1.20 3.23 -13.77
C THR A 37 0.46 2.46 -14.86
N LYS A 38 0.41 2.97 -16.09
CA LYS A 38 -0.15 2.25 -17.26
C LYS A 38 0.61 0.97 -17.55
N ASP A 39 1.92 0.97 -17.43
CA ASP A 39 2.76 -0.23 -17.62
C ASP A 39 2.47 -1.28 -16.53
N CYS A 40 2.29 -0.84 -15.26
CA CYS A 40 1.86 -1.72 -14.17
C CYS A 40 0.47 -2.31 -14.43
N ILE A 41 -0.49 -1.52 -14.90
CA ILE A 41 -1.83 -2.00 -15.27
C ILE A 41 -1.74 -3.07 -16.38
N THR A 42 -0.91 -2.82 -17.39
CA THR A 42 -0.68 -3.78 -18.47
C THR A 42 -0.06 -5.08 -17.95
N MET A 43 0.88 -4.98 -17.01
CA MET A 43 1.46 -6.15 -16.33
C MET A 43 0.39 -6.95 -15.57
N VAL A 44 -0.49 -6.28 -14.83
CA VAL A 44 -1.61 -6.95 -14.12
C VAL A 44 -2.48 -7.72 -15.09
N LYS A 45 -2.86 -7.10 -16.21
CA LYS A 45 -3.63 -7.78 -17.27
C LYS A 45 -2.90 -9.01 -17.82
N GLU A 46 -1.59 -8.89 -18.12
CA GLU A 46 -0.80 -10.01 -18.65
C GLU A 46 -0.68 -11.17 -17.65
N LEU A 47 -0.72 -10.87 -16.35
CA LEU A 47 -0.78 -11.85 -15.27
C LEU A 47 -2.20 -12.40 -15.01
N GLU A 48 -3.19 -11.98 -15.82
CA GLU A 48 -4.61 -12.32 -15.63
C GLU A 48 -5.15 -11.84 -14.27
N GLY A 49 -4.59 -10.72 -13.75
CA GLY A 49 -4.99 -10.09 -12.49
C GLY A 49 -6.26 -9.23 -12.65
N TYR A 50 -6.83 -8.85 -11.52
CA TYR A 50 -8.12 -8.14 -11.45
C TYR A 50 -7.96 -6.65 -11.22
N GLU A 51 -7.05 -6.23 -10.33
CA GLU A 51 -6.97 -4.84 -9.86
C GLU A 51 -5.55 -4.28 -9.86
N MET A 52 -5.48 -2.94 -9.85
CA MET A 52 -4.26 -2.17 -9.66
C MET A 52 -4.45 -1.15 -8.55
N THR A 53 -3.81 -1.35 -7.43
CA THR A 53 -3.78 -0.41 -6.31
C THR A 53 -2.78 0.70 -6.58
N ILE A 54 -3.19 1.95 -6.39
CA ILE A 54 -2.41 3.14 -6.70
C ILE A 54 -2.29 4.03 -5.47
N VAL A 55 -1.06 4.25 -5.01
CA VAL A 55 -0.71 5.33 -4.09
C VAL A 55 -0.45 6.58 -4.93
N PRO A 56 -1.21 7.70 -4.78
CA PRO A 56 -1.11 8.84 -5.70
C PRO A 56 0.20 9.61 -5.64
N GLY A 57 0.75 9.78 -4.44
CA GLY A 57 1.96 10.57 -4.19
C GLY A 57 3.22 9.74 -3.98
N THR A 58 4.37 10.37 -4.06
CA THR A 58 5.65 9.72 -3.74
C THR A 58 5.72 9.39 -2.25
N VAL A 59 6.01 8.14 -1.93
CA VAL A 59 6.25 7.68 -0.55
C VAL A 59 7.49 8.37 0.02
N GLY A 60 7.33 8.93 1.22
CA GLY A 60 8.39 9.70 1.90
C GLY A 60 8.42 11.20 1.54
N LYS A 61 7.63 11.65 0.55
CA LYS A 61 7.50 13.08 0.26
C LYS A 61 6.60 13.76 1.30
N ILE A 62 7.14 14.77 1.96
CA ILE A 62 6.45 15.50 3.05
C ILE A 62 6.07 16.94 2.69
N ASN A 63 6.58 17.46 1.59
CA ASN A 63 6.30 18.82 1.15
C ASN A 63 5.42 18.82 -0.09
N PRO A 64 4.33 19.59 -0.12
CA PRO A 64 3.51 19.80 -1.31
C PRO A 64 4.30 20.56 -2.40
N ASP A 65 3.90 20.39 -3.65
CA ASP A 65 4.45 21.12 -4.81
C ASP A 65 3.56 22.31 -5.21
N GLY A 66 2.33 22.35 -4.74
CA GLY A 66 1.35 23.37 -5.07
C GLY A 66 0.37 23.64 -3.92
N THR A 67 -0.70 24.35 -4.23
CA THR A 67 -1.83 24.48 -3.31
C THR A 67 -2.63 23.15 -3.25
N PRO A 68 -3.40 22.92 -2.19
CA PRO A 68 -4.25 21.71 -2.11
C PRO A 68 -5.16 21.51 -3.32
N GLU A 69 -5.70 22.63 -3.87
CA GLU A 69 -6.59 22.59 -5.04
C GLU A 69 -5.82 22.21 -6.32
N GLU A 70 -4.60 22.75 -6.51
CA GLU A 70 -3.76 22.40 -7.66
C GLU A 70 -3.36 20.93 -7.60
N GLU A 71 -2.90 20.45 -6.46
CA GLU A 71 -2.48 19.05 -6.28
C GLU A 71 -3.65 18.08 -6.44
N TRP A 72 -4.82 18.44 -5.93
CA TRP A 72 -6.04 17.67 -6.16
C TRP A 72 -6.35 17.55 -7.66
N GLN A 73 -6.27 18.66 -8.39
CA GLN A 73 -6.52 18.67 -9.84
C GLN A 73 -5.52 17.79 -10.58
N TRP A 74 -4.23 17.90 -10.26
CA TRP A 74 -3.19 17.07 -10.87
C TRP A 74 -3.38 15.59 -10.56
N ALA A 75 -3.76 15.24 -9.34
CA ALA A 75 -4.08 13.87 -8.97
C ALA A 75 -5.25 13.32 -9.79
N VAL A 76 -6.35 14.06 -9.86
CA VAL A 76 -7.56 13.64 -10.60
C VAL A 76 -7.26 13.47 -12.10
N GLU A 77 -6.52 14.41 -12.71
CA GLU A 77 -6.13 14.32 -14.13
C GLU A 77 -5.26 13.08 -14.39
N SER A 78 -4.22 12.89 -13.59
CA SER A 78 -3.31 11.74 -13.73
C SER A 78 -4.02 10.40 -13.52
N LEU A 79 -4.84 10.32 -12.47
CA LEU A 79 -5.60 9.09 -12.17
C LEU A 79 -6.67 8.80 -13.22
N LYS A 80 -7.29 9.80 -13.83
CA LYS A 80 -8.23 9.60 -14.95
C LYS A 80 -7.56 8.95 -16.15
N GLU A 81 -6.35 9.36 -16.49
CA GLU A 81 -5.61 8.72 -17.58
C GLU A 81 -5.30 7.26 -17.28
N CYS A 82 -4.91 6.95 -16.03
CA CYS A 82 -4.70 5.59 -15.58
C CYS A 82 -6.00 4.77 -15.60
N TYR A 83 -7.09 5.38 -15.13
CA TYR A 83 -8.43 4.76 -15.10
C TYR A 83 -8.94 4.39 -16.50
N GLU A 84 -8.83 5.29 -17.48
CA GLU A 84 -9.24 4.97 -18.85
C GLU A 84 -8.36 3.87 -19.46
N TRP A 85 -7.08 3.80 -19.08
CA TRP A 85 -6.21 2.69 -19.47
C TRP A 85 -6.64 1.39 -18.79
N GLY A 86 -6.93 1.40 -17.50
CA GLY A 86 -7.43 0.24 -16.75
C GLY A 86 -8.71 -0.32 -17.35
N LYS A 87 -9.67 0.56 -17.69
CA LYS A 87 -10.91 0.15 -18.39
C LYS A 87 -10.63 -0.54 -19.72
N LYS A 88 -9.71 -0.02 -20.50
CA LYS A 88 -9.31 -0.62 -21.79
C LYS A 88 -8.68 -2.01 -21.61
N GLU A 89 -7.86 -2.16 -20.57
CA GLU A 89 -7.17 -3.42 -20.28
C GLU A 89 -8.02 -4.41 -19.44
N GLY A 90 -9.18 -3.97 -18.92
CA GLY A 90 -10.05 -4.77 -18.07
C GLY A 90 -9.53 -4.93 -16.64
N VAL A 91 -8.75 -3.96 -16.15
CA VAL A 91 -8.18 -3.92 -14.79
C VAL A 91 -8.86 -2.81 -14.01
N VAL A 92 -9.35 -3.13 -12.82
CA VAL A 92 -9.98 -2.16 -11.90
C VAL A 92 -8.90 -1.35 -11.20
N LEU A 93 -9.10 -0.03 -11.06
CA LEU A 93 -8.22 0.82 -10.27
C LEU A 93 -8.75 1.00 -8.87
N ALA A 94 -7.85 0.94 -7.89
CA ALA A 94 -8.11 1.24 -6.49
C ALA A 94 -7.13 2.30 -5.97
N VAL A 95 -7.64 3.39 -5.39
CA VAL A 95 -6.81 4.42 -4.75
C VAL A 95 -6.54 4.00 -3.31
N GLU A 96 -5.28 3.99 -2.91
CA GLU A 96 -4.87 3.66 -1.56
C GLU A 96 -4.41 4.91 -0.79
N PRO A 97 -5.04 5.21 0.36
CA PRO A 97 -4.51 6.16 1.32
C PRO A 97 -3.46 5.46 2.18
N ILE A 98 -2.28 6.05 2.30
CA ILE A 98 -1.24 5.57 3.21
C ILE A 98 -0.99 6.59 4.32
N ASN A 99 -0.48 6.17 5.48
CA ASN A 99 -0.38 7.01 6.66
C ASN A 99 0.46 8.29 6.46
N ARG A 100 0.22 9.31 7.31
CA ARG A 100 0.87 10.63 7.28
C ARG A 100 2.39 10.62 7.44
N PHE A 101 2.97 9.52 7.90
CA PHE A 101 4.42 9.38 8.02
C PHE A 101 5.05 8.94 6.70
N GLU A 102 4.23 8.45 5.77
CA GLU A 102 4.66 7.97 4.45
C GLU A 102 4.20 8.89 3.32
N THR A 103 3.15 9.69 3.51
CA THR A 103 2.68 10.67 2.52
C THR A 103 2.10 11.92 3.16
N TYR A 104 2.08 13.02 2.42
CA TYR A 104 1.39 14.25 2.82
C TYR A 104 0.03 14.42 2.11
N PHE A 105 -0.22 13.70 1.03
CA PHE A 105 -1.33 14.02 0.12
C PHE A 105 -2.61 13.25 0.41
N CYS A 106 -2.57 11.92 0.43
CA CYS A 106 -3.76 11.08 0.59
C CYS A 106 -3.52 10.06 1.71
N PHE A 107 -4.06 10.32 2.91
CA PHE A 107 -3.82 9.50 4.10
C PHE A 107 -5.09 9.11 4.87
N TYR A 108 -6.25 9.70 4.53
CA TYR A 108 -7.54 9.26 5.05
C TYR A 108 -8.34 8.48 4.01
N GLY A 109 -9.10 7.48 4.44
CA GLY A 109 -10.02 6.75 3.56
C GLY A 109 -11.05 7.67 2.88
N ALA A 110 -11.50 8.72 3.57
CA ALA A 110 -12.39 9.73 2.98
C ALA A 110 -11.76 10.48 1.80
N GLN A 111 -10.45 10.75 1.84
CA GLN A 111 -9.72 11.38 0.73
C GLN A 111 -9.63 10.42 -0.47
N ALA A 112 -9.29 9.14 -0.22
CA ALA A 112 -9.22 8.12 -1.27
C ALA A 112 -10.58 7.91 -1.94
N LEU A 113 -11.67 7.86 -1.16
CA LEU A 113 -13.04 7.75 -1.68
C LEU A 113 -13.41 8.95 -2.56
N ALA A 114 -13.10 10.17 -2.11
CA ALA A 114 -13.37 11.38 -2.88
C ALA A 114 -12.55 11.43 -4.19
N LEU A 115 -11.28 10.98 -4.17
CA LEU A 115 -10.47 10.85 -5.37
C LEU A 115 -11.05 9.80 -6.33
N ALA A 116 -11.39 8.61 -5.83
CA ALA A 116 -11.99 7.56 -6.63
C ALA A 116 -13.31 8.02 -7.28
N GLU A 117 -14.14 8.76 -6.55
CA GLU A 117 -15.37 9.38 -7.09
C GLU A 117 -15.09 10.38 -8.21
N ALA A 118 -14.10 11.26 -8.01
CA ALA A 118 -13.72 12.26 -9.00
C ALA A 118 -13.10 11.65 -10.26
N VAL A 119 -12.46 10.48 -10.14
CA VAL A 119 -11.82 9.75 -11.24
C VAL A 119 -12.85 9.02 -12.10
N GLY A 120 -13.75 8.24 -11.50
CA GLY A 120 -14.75 7.53 -12.28
C GLY A 120 -15.66 6.61 -11.45
N PRO A 121 -16.78 6.16 -12.05
CA PRO A 121 -17.78 5.35 -11.33
C PRO A 121 -17.26 3.98 -10.88
N ASP A 122 -16.34 3.38 -11.63
CA ASP A 122 -15.79 2.05 -11.36
C ASP A 122 -14.40 2.13 -10.70
N CYS A 123 -13.90 3.33 -10.42
CA CYS A 123 -12.68 3.51 -9.62
C CYS A 123 -13.02 3.23 -8.16
N GLY A 124 -12.27 2.33 -7.54
CA GLY A 124 -12.47 1.96 -6.16
C GLY A 124 -11.35 2.45 -5.23
N VAL A 125 -11.33 1.90 -4.04
CA VAL A 125 -10.30 2.14 -3.05
C VAL A 125 -9.71 0.82 -2.56
N CYS A 126 -8.44 0.85 -2.22
CA CYS A 126 -7.80 -0.14 -1.37
C CYS A 126 -7.67 0.46 0.03
N LEU A 127 -8.01 -0.29 1.07
CA LEU A 127 -7.80 0.14 2.45
C LEU A 127 -6.87 -0.85 3.15
N ASP A 128 -5.91 -0.33 3.89
CA ASP A 128 -4.95 -1.13 4.64
C ASP A 128 -5.20 -1.00 6.14
N ALA A 129 -5.35 -2.12 6.83
CA ALA A 129 -5.57 -2.17 8.27
C ALA A 129 -4.51 -1.41 9.06
N PHE A 130 -3.24 -1.47 8.64
CA PHE A 130 -2.16 -0.75 9.30
C PHE A 130 -2.30 0.77 9.14
N HIS A 131 -2.58 1.26 7.94
CA HIS A 131 -2.77 2.69 7.70
C HIS A 131 -4.03 3.21 8.39
N LEU A 132 -5.13 2.49 8.35
CA LEU A 132 -6.36 2.82 9.07
C LEU A 132 -6.14 2.93 10.58
N ASN A 133 -5.34 2.04 11.18
CA ASN A 133 -5.01 2.10 12.61
C ASN A 133 -4.29 3.39 13.02
N ILE A 134 -3.49 3.96 12.12
CA ILE A 134 -2.74 5.20 12.40
C ILE A 134 -3.61 6.44 12.20
N GLU A 135 -4.44 6.46 11.16
CA GLU A 135 -5.08 7.67 10.69
C GLU A 135 -6.52 7.84 11.15
N GLU A 136 -7.28 6.74 11.24
CA GLU A 136 -8.73 6.83 11.42
C GLU A 136 -9.14 6.79 12.89
N ALA A 137 -10.02 7.71 13.27
CA ALA A 137 -10.59 7.69 14.62
C ALA A 137 -11.50 6.48 14.84
N ASP A 138 -12.21 6.04 13.81
CA ASP A 138 -12.96 4.77 13.76
C ASP A 138 -12.70 4.08 12.40
N PRO A 139 -11.75 3.14 12.34
CA PRO A 139 -11.47 2.38 11.13
C PRO A 139 -12.68 1.61 10.58
N HIS A 140 -13.58 1.17 11.45
CA HIS A 140 -14.77 0.42 11.03
C HIS A 140 -15.77 1.30 10.29
N GLU A 141 -15.93 2.57 10.68
CA GLU A 141 -16.76 3.52 9.95
C GLU A 141 -16.16 3.85 8.58
N THR A 142 -14.84 3.97 8.48
CA THR A 142 -14.15 4.16 7.20
C THR A 142 -14.37 2.97 6.27
N ILE A 143 -14.27 1.73 6.79
CA ILE A 143 -14.59 0.52 6.01
C ILE A 143 -16.06 0.54 5.56
N ARG A 144 -17.01 0.93 6.43
CA ARG A 144 -18.43 1.03 6.05
C ARG A 144 -18.68 2.09 4.98
N ALA A 145 -17.99 3.23 5.06
CA ALA A 145 -18.08 4.28 4.05
C ALA A 145 -17.57 3.82 2.67
N ALA A 146 -16.65 2.87 2.62
CA ALA A 146 -16.12 2.30 1.39
C ALA A 146 -17.04 1.24 0.74
N LYS A 147 -18.23 0.99 1.30
CA LYS A 147 -19.19 0.03 0.74
C LYS A 147 -19.46 0.27 -0.74
N GLY A 148 -19.25 -0.78 -1.53
CA GLY A 148 -19.45 -0.77 -2.98
C GLY A 148 -18.31 -0.13 -3.78
N ARG A 149 -17.26 0.38 -3.10
CA ARG A 149 -16.04 0.89 -3.71
C ARG A 149 -14.76 0.23 -3.18
N LEU A 150 -14.85 -0.60 -2.13
CA LEU A 150 -13.70 -1.34 -1.63
C LEU A 150 -13.36 -2.46 -2.62
N VAL A 151 -12.19 -2.38 -3.23
CA VAL A 151 -11.69 -3.31 -4.26
C VAL A 151 -10.70 -4.30 -3.66
N ASP A 152 -9.79 -3.82 -2.83
CA ASP A 152 -8.83 -4.66 -2.10
C ASP A 152 -8.74 -4.20 -0.64
N PHE A 153 -8.38 -5.13 0.23
CA PHE A 153 -8.16 -4.85 1.64
C PHE A 153 -6.82 -5.45 2.08
N HIS A 154 -5.85 -4.58 2.32
CA HIS A 154 -4.55 -4.99 2.81
C HIS A 154 -4.60 -5.31 4.30
N VAL A 155 -4.00 -6.42 4.67
CA VAL A 155 -3.98 -6.93 6.04
C VAL A 155 -2.55 -7.00 6.58
N ALA A 156 -2.33 -6.22 7.60
CA ALA A 156 -1.17 -6.27 8.48
C ALA A 156 -1.61 -5.81 9.87
N ASP A 157 -0.97 -6.29 10.91
CA ASP A 157 -1.34 -5.88 12.25
C ASP A 157 -0.85 -4.45 12.58
N THR A 158 -1.21 -3.92 13.73
CA THR A 158 -0.93 -2.54 14.17
C THR A 158 0.56 -2.20 14.20
N ASN A 159 1.43 -3.18 14.22
CA ASN A 159 2.88 -3.08 14.18
C ASN A 159 3.50 -3.44 12.82
N ARG A 160 2.67 -3.55 11.78
CA ARG A 160 3.05 -3.96 10.41
C ARG A 160 3.58 -5.40 10.30
N PHE A 161 3.42 -6.23 11.33
CA PHE A 161 3.66 -7.67 11.27
C PHE A 161 2.40 -8.43 10.80
N ALA A 162 2.50 -9.75 10.81
CA ALA A 162 1.40 -10.63 10.47
C ALA A 162 0.16 -10.39 11.34
N CYS A 163 -1.01 -10.66 10.79
CA CYS A 163 -2.28 -10.62 11.50
C CYS A 163 -2.23 -11.50 12.76
N GLY A 164 -2.62 -10.95 13.89
CA GLY A 164 -2.57 -11.60 15.20
C GLY A 164 -1.27 -11.35 15.98
N GLN A 165 -0.30 -10.64 15.41
CA GLN A 165 0.95 -10.27 16.07
C GLN A 165 0.92 -8.84 16.67
N GLY A 166 -0.21 -8.15 16.59
CA GLY A 166 -0.42 -6.81 17.14
C GLY A 166 -1.70 -6.71 17.96
N HIS A 167 -2.48 -5.65 17.77
CA HIS A 167 -3.62 -5.31 18.62
C HIS A 167 -4.97 -5.25 17.87
N TRP A 168 -5.04 -5.61 16.58
CA TRP A 168 -6.29 -5.63 15.85
C TRP A 168 -7.25 -6.70 16.40
N ASP A 169 -8.50 -6.33 16.60
CA ASP A 169 -9.61 -7.29 16.72
C ASP A 169 -10.00 -7.77 15.31
N TRP A 170 -9.28 -8.77 14.81
CA TRP A 170 -9.50 -9.33 13.48
C TRP A 170 -10.90 -9.88 13.29
N ALA A 171 -11.51 -10.45 14.33
CA ALA A 171 -12.88 -10.97 14.26
C ALA A 171 -13.88 -9.83 13.99
N LYS A 172 -13.73 -8.70 14.69
CA LYS A 172 -14.54 -7.51 14.48
C LYS A 172 -14.27 -6.88 13.12
N LEU A 173 -13.01 -6.83 12.67
CA LEU A 173 -12.64 -6.26 11.38
C LEU A 173 -13.24 -7.06 10.22
N VAL A 174 -13.04 -8.38 10.20
CA VAL A 174 -13.60 -9.27 9.17
C VAL A 174 -15.14 -9.22 9.20
N LYS A 175 -15.76 -9.16 10.38
CA LYS A 175 -17.21 -8.93 10.50
C LYS A 175 -17.63 -7.64 9.81
N THR A 176 -16.90 -6.54 9.99
CA THR A 176 -17.21 -5.25 9.34
C THR A 176 -17.12 -5.34 7.82
N LEU A 177 -16.10 -6.04 7.29
CA LEU A 177 -15.98 -6.30 5.84
C LEU A 177 -17.18 -7.11 5.31
N LYS A 178 -17.60 -8.15 6.05
CA LYS A 178 -18.81 -8.93 5.70
C LYS A 178 -20.09 -8.09 5.76
N GLU A 179 -20.24 -7.19 6.73
CA GLU A 179 -21.40 -6.29 6.86
C GLU A 179 -21.59 -5.40 5.63
N ILE A 180 -20.53 -4.98 4.97
CA ILE A 180 -20.59 -4.18 3.74
C ILE A 180 -20.73 -5.03 2.48
N GLY A 181 -20.66 -6.36 2.60
CA GLY A 181 -20.72 -7.30 1.47
C GLY A 181 -19.41 -7.39 0.70
N TYR A 182 -18.28 -7.10 1.33
CA TYR A 182 -16.97 -7.26 0.72
C TYR A 182 -16.63 -8.74 0.60
N ASP A 183 -16.29 -9.17 -0.61
CA ASP A 183 -15.90 -10.54 -0.99
C ASP A 183 -14.59 -10.58 -1.82
N GLY A 184 -13.83 -9.48 -1.82
CA GLY A 184 -12.52 -9.38 -2.45
C GLY A 184 -11.41 -10.05 -1.65
N ALA A 185 -10.16 -9.80 -2.03
CA ALA A 185 -9.00 -10.38 -1.36
C ALA A 185 -8.73 -9.73 0.02
N LEU A 186 -8.11 -10.51 0.89
CA LEU A 186 -7.41 -10.03 2.06
C LEU A 186 -5.91 -10.14 1.75
N THR A 187 -5.35 -9.08 1.23
CA THR A 187 -3.98 -9.05 0.71
C THR A 187 -2.98 -8.84 1.83
N VAL A 188 -2.18 -9.86 2.10
CA VAL A 188 -1.18 -9.82 3.19
C VAL A 188 -0.07 -8.85 2.83
N GLU A 189 0.06 -7.78 3.63
CA GLU A 189 1.05 -6.71 3.42
C GLU A 189 1.83 -6.39 4.71
N PHE A 190 2.38 -7.41 5.34
CA PHE A 190 3.33 -7.17 6.41
C PHE A 190 4.63 -6.57 5.87
N VAL A 191 5.33 -5.86 6.72
CA VAL A 191 6.65 -5.34 6.40
C VAL A 191 7.66 -5.93 7.37
N ALA A 192 8.63 -6.63 6.81
CA ALA A 192 9.78 -7.07 7.58
C ALA A 192 10.49 -5.86 8.22
N PRO A 193 11.06 -6.02 9.42
CA PRO A 193 11.83 -4.98 10.07
C PRO A 193 13.15 -4.74 9.30
N VAL A 194 13.07 -4.06 8.18
CA VAL A 194 14.22 -3.58 7.43
C VAL A 194 14.56 -2.17 7.86
N ASP A 195 15.82 -1.83 7.81
CA ASP A 195 16.24 -0.46 7.92
C ASP A 195 15.66 0.33 6.73
N ARG A 196 14.62 1.09 7.02
CA ARG A 196 13.97 1.99 6.08
C ARG A 196 14.51 3.40 6.18
N THR A 197 15.60 3.59 6.90
CA THR A 197 16.29 4.86 6.88
C THR A 197 16.53 5.17 5.40
N PRO A 198 15.86 6.20 4.83
CA PRO A 198 16.11 6.57 3.44
C PRO A 198 17.60 6.80 3.33
N ALA A 199 18.19 6.29 2.26
CA ALA A 199 19.59 6.48 1.97
C ALA A 199 19.93 7.92 2.30
N ASN A 200 20.53 8.10 3.42
CA ASN A 200 20.81 9.30 4.16
C ASN A 200 20.34 10.62 3.51
N PRO A 201 19.20 11.20 3.96
CA PRO A 201 18.74 12.48 3.44
C PRO A 201 19.70 13.62 3.80
N TYR A 202 20.75 13.34 4.59
CA TYR A 202 21.79 14.27 4.99
C TYR A 202 23.06 13.92 4.22
N PRO A 203 23.34 14.59 3.07
CA PRO A 203 24.55 14.33 2.28
C PRO A 203 25.85 14.58 3.06
N ASP A 204 25.75 15.24 4.20
CA ASP A 204 26.85 15.53 5.12
C ASP A 204 26.85 14.58 6.34
N ALA A 205 26.27 13.38 6.22
CA ALA A 205 26.32 12.42 7.32
C ALA A 205 27.77 12.16 7.71
N ILE A 206 28.02 12.32 8.98
CA ILE A 206 29.31 12.03 9.59
C ILE A 206 29.59 10.56 9.32
N GLU A 207 30.67 10.28 8.57
CA GLU A 207 31.24 8.95 8.54
C GLU A 207 31.62 8.60 9.99
N THR A 208 30.88 7.68 10.59
CA THR A 208 31.27 7.14 11.90
C THR A 208 32.32 6.08 11.66
N ASP A 209 33.37 6.11 12.47
CA ASP A 209 34.32 5.00 12.51
C ASP A 209 33.57 3.70 12.75
N PRO A 210 33.99 2.59 12.10
CA PRO A 210 33.36 1.31 12.31
C PRO A 210 33.32 0.97 13.80
N VAL A 211 32.14 0.75 14.33
CA VAL A 211 31.99 0.33 15.72
C VAL A 211 32.50 -1.11 15.84
N ASP A 212 33.47 -1.32 16.70
CA ASP A 212 33.99 -2.66 16.98
C ASP A 212 32.97 -3.39 17.85
N ILE A 213 32.18 -4.28 17.23
CA ILE A 213 31.14 -5.07 17.91
C ILE A 213 31.63 -6.50 18.14
N SER A 214 31.34 -7.05 19.33
CA SER A 214 31.71 -8.43 19.63
C SER A 214 30.92 -9.42 18.76
N PRO A 215 31.44 -10.67 18.58
CA PRO A 215 30.69 -11.71 17.86
C PRO A 215 29.29 -11.96 18.44
N GLU A 216 29.13 -11.85 19.76
CA GLU A 216 27.86 -12.01 20.45
C GLU A 216 26.89 -10.86 20.12
N GLN A 217 27.40 -9.62 20.10
CA GLN A 217 26.62 -8.45 19.70
C GLN A 217 26.22 -8.53 18.23
N LYS A 218 27.15 -8.98 17.37
CA LYS A 218 26.85 -9.17 15.95
C LYS A 218 25.74 -10.21 15.77
N LYS A 219 25.86 -11.35 16.45
CA LYS A 219 24.83 -12.39 16.44
C LYS A 219 23.49 -11.86 16.94
N PHE A 220 23.47 -11.09 18.03
CA PHE A 220 22.25 -10.48 18.56
C PHE A 220 21.60 -9.55 17.53
N ILE A 221 22.40 -8.71 16.84
CA ILE A 221 21.92 -7.81 15.79
C ILE A 221 21.35 -8.61 14.61
N GLU A 222 22.03 -9.68 14.20
CA GLU A 222 21.59 -10.58 13.13
C GLU A 222 20.27 -11.29 13.49
N GLU A 223 20.11 -11.72 14.74
CA GLU A 223 18.91 -12.43 15.21
C GLU A 223 17.71 -11.49 15.52
N HIS A 224 17.95 -10.21 15.85
CA HIS A 224 16.94 -9.26 16.33
C HIS A 224 16.91 -7.97 15.52
N GLY A 225 17.82 -7.80 14.60
CA GLY A 225 17.94 -6.59 13.78
C GLY A 225 17.07 -6.61 12.54
N SER A 226 17.10 -5.52 11.82
CA SER A 226 16.26 -5.20 10.68
C SER A 226 16.56 -5.97 9.39
N SER A 227 17.54 -6.87 9.38
CA SER A 227 18.03 -7.51 8.15
C SER A 227 17.53 -8.95 7.91
N LEU A 228 16.62 -9.44 8.74
CA LEU A 228 16.12 -10.82 8.63
C LEU A 228 15.02 -10.91 7.57
N LEU A 229 15.45 -10.91 6.31
CA LEU A 229 14.61 -11.19 5.15
C LEU A 229 14.81 -12.64 4.69
N THR A 230 14.68 -13.59 5.62
CA THR A 230 14.78 -15.01 5.28
C THR A 230 13.47 -15.54 4.72
N GLU A 231 13.55 -16.58 3.89
CA GLU A 231 12.37 -17.27 3.37
C GLU A 231 11.52 -17.82 4.52
N GLU A 232 12.15 -18.32 5.59
CA GLU A 232 11.47 -18.81 6.79
C GLU A 232 10.69 -17.70 7.48
N PHE A 233 11.26 -16.49 7.58
CA PHE A 233 10.57 -15.35 8.18
C PHE A 233 9.34 -14.96 7.37
N TYR A 234 9.45 -14.85 6.04
CA TYR A 234 8.31 -14.54 5.17
C TYR A 234 7.23 -15.63 5.24
N SER A 235 7.62 -16.89 5.15
CA SER A 235 6.70 -18.02 5.25
C SER A 235 5.97 -18.02 6.58
N TRP A 236 6.68 -17.78 7.69
CA TRP A 236 6.07 -17.68 9.01
C TRP A 236 5.05 -16.55 9.10
N GLN A 237 5.34 -15.36 8.57
CA GLN A 237 4.41 -14.23 8.57
C GLN A 237 3.12 -14.57 7.80
N VAL A 238 3.24 -15.18 6.63
CA VAL A 238 2.08 -15.60 5.83
C VAL A 238 1.27 -16.68 6.57
N GLU A 239 1.94 -17.65 7.19
CA GLU A 239 1.27 -18.69 7.99
C GLU A 239 0.51 -18.11 9.18
N GLU A 240 1.08 -17.13 9.91
CA GLU A 240 0.40 -16.47 11.02
C GLU A 240 -0.84 -15.69 10.55
N CYS A 241 -0.75 -14.97 9.43
CA CYS A 241 -1.91 -14.35 8.82
C CYS A 241 -2.99 -15.39 8.49
N ALA A 242 -2.61 -16.51 7.87
CA ALA A 242 -3.56 -17.57 7.53
C ALA A 242 -4.22 -18.19 8.77
N LYS A 243 -3.45 -18.48 9.82
CA LYS A 243 -3.98 -19.00 11.10
C LYS A 243 -5.00 -18.06 11.74
N THR A 244 -4.76 -16.75 11.62
CA THR A 244 -5.63 -15.72 12.21
C THR A 244 -6.89 -15.51 11.37
N LEU A 245 -6.77 -15.43 10.06
CA LEU A 245 -7.85 -14.98 9.18
C LEU A 245 -8.73 -16.12 8.65
N LEU A 246 -8.16 -17.30 8.28
CA LEU A 246 -8.95 -18.39 7.70
C LEU A 246 -10.13 -18.85 8.56
N PRO A 247 -10.05 -18.90 9.90
CA PRO A 247 -11.22 -19.23 10.73
C PRO A 247 -12.33 -18.20 10.73
N LEU A 248 -12.06 -16.98 10.23
CA LEU A 248 -12.98 -15.85 10.27
C LEU A 248 -13.70 -15.59 8.94
N ILE A 249 -13.20 -16.13 7.83
CA ILE A 249 -13.74 -15.95 6.46
C ILE A 249 -14.70 -17.06 6.02
#